data_c671bedb557f3c0b62a9e7c973986182
#
_entry.id   c671bedb557f3c0b62a9e7c973986182
#
_cell.length_a   1.000
_cell.length_b   1.000
_cell.length_c   1.000
_cell.angle_alpha   90.00
_cell.angle_beta   90.00
_cell.angle_gamma   90.00
#
_symmetry.space_group_name_H-M   'P 1'
#
loop_
_entity.id
_entity.type
_entity.pdbx_description
1 polymer ?
#
loop_
_entity_poly.entity_id
_entity_poly.type
_entity_poly.pdbx_seq_one_letter_code
_entity_poly.pdbx_strand_id
1 'polypeptide(L)'
;VLFLFSLVNVRLIKKTFKTLKRQHYTGKTYFLLDDTDPTISDYIHEYGEQNVKIFNRGKVAEYTDSMDNFTPRTGILYPRQYSYELARDLGIDYFLQLDDDYTSFQYRFPSNGKLKRREYSDLDRVFETYYEALDDIQLLTCVAFAQGGDLVGGQIRNPFKRKAMNGIFCKTDRIWEFKGTINEDVNGYTTNQQTGALCMTYLNSMLVQTQTQSACGGMTDIYVDSGTYVKSFYSVIANPAAVKVSVLCDYSADIPRPRFHHNCVQNHYAPKIIPSACLPV
;
A
#
# COMPACT_ATOMS: atom_id res chain seq x y z
N VAL A 1 -15.39 -3.47 1.89
CA VAL A 1 -14.74 -4.76 2.23
C VAL A 1 -13.24 -4.57 2.39
N LEU A 2 -12.62 -5.34 3.27
CA LEU A 2 -11.16 -5.32 3.46
C LEU A 2 -10.53 -6.62 3.01
N PHE A 3 -9.38 -6.51 2.35
CA PHE A 3 -8.46 -7.62 2.10
C PHE A 3 -7.20 -7.41 2.95
N LEU A 4 -6.97 -8.30 3.90
CA LEU A 4 -5.75 -8.36 4.68
C LEU A 4 -4.82 -9.40 4.06
N PHE A 5 -3.60 -9.00 3.76
CA PHE A 5 -2.60 -9.87 3.17
C PHE A 5 -1.73 -10.50 4.26
N SER A 6 -1.51 -11.80 4.17
CA SER A 6 -0.48 -12.49 4.94
C SER A 6 0.74 -12.74 4.06
N LEU A 7 1.92 -12.48 4.61
CA LEU A 7 3.17 -12.94 4.02
C LEU A 7 3.45 -14.37 4.49
N VAL A 8 3.90 -15.22 3.58
CA VAL A 8 4.23 -16.63 3.86
C VAL A 8 5.17 -16.72 5.07
N ASN A 9 4.85 -17.62 6.01
CA ASN A 9 5.58 -17.84 7.27
C ASN A 9 5.49 -16.72 8.32
N VAL A 10 4.58 -15.77 8.19
CA VAL A 10 4.34 -14.77 9.24
C VAL A 10 3.20 -15.25 10.15
N ARG A 11 3.45 -15.23 11.47
CA ARG A 11 2.41 -15.53 12.46
C ARG A 11 1.19 -14.65 12.26
N LEU A 12 0.00 -15.28 12.40
CA LEU A 12 -1.36 -14.72 12.29
C LEU A 12 -1.46 -13.19 12.35
N ILE A 13 -2.11 -12.58 11.37
CA ILE A 13 -2.35 -11.12 11.24
C ILE A 13 -3.10 -10.58 12.46
N LYS A 14 -2.37 -10.34 13.54
CA LYS A 14 -3.02 -9.89 14.79
C LYS A 14 -3.03 -8.38 14.95
N LYS A 15 -2.04 -7.66 14.39
CA LYS A 15 -1.89 -6.22 14.67
C LYS A 15 -2.95 -5.41 13.93
N THR A 16 -2.99 -5.49 12.61
CA THR A 16 -3.96 -4.75 11.80
C THR A 16 -5.40 -5.10 12.17
N PHE A 17 -5.71 -6.39 12.31
CA PHE A 17 -7.06 -6.83 12.67
C PHE A 17 -7.51 -6.34 14.07
N LYS A 18 -6.61 -6.38 15.05
CA LYS A 18 -6.88 -5.82 16.39
C LYS A 18 -7.08 -4.30 16.33
N THR A 19 -6.31 -3.62 15.50
CA THR A 19 -6.44 -2.17 15.30
C THR A 19 -7.77 -1.81 14.68
N LEU A 20 -8.21 -2.53 13.65
CA LEU A 20 -9.53 -2.36 13.04
C LEU A 20 -10.65 -2.51 14.07
N LYS A 21 -10.64 -3.58 14.86
CA LYS A 21 -11.63 -3.81 15.93
C LYS A 21 -11.60 -2.72 17.00
N ARG A 22 -10.42 -2.31 17.44
CA ARG A 22 -10.25 -1.25 18.44
C ARG A 22 -10.78 0.10 17.96
N GLN A 23 -10.65 0.37 16.67
CA GLN A 23 -11.09 1.61 16.04
C GLN A 23 -12.47 1.47 15.36
N HIS A 24 -13.27 0.47 15.82
CA HIS A 24 -14.67 0.23 15.51
C HIS A 24 -14.99 0.02 14.02
N TYR A 25 -14.12 -0.67 13.29
CA TYR A 25 -14.47 -1.15 11.96
C TYR A 25 -15.40 -2.37 12.08
N THR A 26 -16.57 -2.30 11.45
CA THR A 26 -17.60 -3.35 11.47
C THR A 26 -17.75 -4.10 10.15
N GLY A 27 -17.16 -3.60 9.10
CA GLY A 27 -17.28 -4.16 7.75
C GLY A 27 -16.61 -5.52 7.58
N LYS A 28 -16.90 -6.16 6.46
CA LYS A 28 -16.37 -7.49 6.11
C LYS A 28 -14.86 -7.44 5.89
N THR A 29 -14.17 -8.40 6.46
CA THR A 29 -12.72 -8.59 6.32
C THR A 29 -12.43 -9.98 5.79
N TYR A 30 -11.60 -10.08 4.74
CA TYR A 30 -11.06 -11.32 4.22
C TYR A 30 -9.54 -11.38 4.42
N PHE A 31 -9.05 -12.55 4.81
CA PHE A 31 -7.63 -12.86 4.91
C PHE A 31 -7.20 -13.57 3.64
N LEU A 32 -6.27 -12.97 2.91
CA LEU A 32 -5.82 -13.48 1.62
C LEU A 32 -4.47 -14.16 1.78
N LEU A 33 -4.43 -15.47 1.56
CA LEU A 33 -3.27 -16.30 1.74
C LEU A 33 -2.85 -16.98 0.43
N ASP A 34 -1.57 -17.17 0.31
CA ASP A 34 -0.95 -17.98 -0.74
C ASP A 34 -1.22 -19.47 -0.52
N ASP A 35 -1.45 -20.23 -1.58
CA ASP A 35 -1.71 -21.69 -1.51
C ASP A 35 -0.54 -22.50 -0.94
N THR A 36 0.64 -21.91 -0.85
CA THR A 36 1.83 -22.52 -0.23
C THR A 36 2.08 -22.08 1.21
N ASP A 37 1.18 -21.27 1.79
CA ASP A 37 1.36 -20.77 3.16
C ASP A 37 1.10 -21.90 4.17
N PRO A 38 2.09 -22.29 4.98
CA PRO A 38 1.93 -23.37 5.96
C PRO A 38 0.98 -23.03 7.10
N THR A 39 0.57 -21.77 7.25
CA THR A 39 -0.30 -21.32 8.35
C THR A 39 -1.77 -21.23 7.97
N ILE A 40 -2.18 -21.70 6.79
CA ILE A 40 -3.58 -21.67 6.32
C ILE A 40 -4.54 -22.25 7.35
N SER A 41 -4.21 -23.42 7.92
CA SER A 41 -5.06 -24.10 8.93
C SER A 41 -5.27 -23.24 10.18
N ASP A 42 -4.23 -22.52 10.60
CA ASP A 42 -4.29 -21.65 11.77
C ASP A 42 -5.21 -20.43 11.50
N TYR A 43 -5.15 -19.86 10.28
CA TYR A 43 -6.05 -18.80 9.86
C TYR A 43 -7.51 -19.24 9.79
N ILE A 44 -7.77 -20.42 9.23
CA ILE A 44 -9.12 -20.98 9.16
C ILE A 44 -9.67 -21.22 10.57
N HIS A 45 -8.86 -21.77 11.46
CA HIS A 45 -9.26 -21.99 12.85
C HIS A 45 -9.54 -20.69 13.61
N GLU A 46 -8.70 -19.66 13.44
CA GLU A 46 -8.82 -18.38 14.17
C GLU A 46 -9.93 -17.48 13.62
N TYR A 47 -10.09 -17.41 12.28
CA TYR A 47 -10.94 -16.41 11.62
C TYR A 47 -12.15 -17.00 10.91
N GLY A 48 -12.23 -18.31 10.77
CA GLY A 48 -13.29 -19.05 10.07
C GLY A 48 -13.04 -19.15 8.56
N GLU A 49 -13.35 -20.30 7.98
CA GLU A 49 -13.12 -20.63 6.57
C GLU A 49 -13.75 -19.62 5.60
N GLN A 50 -14.94 -19.12 5.92
CA GLN A 50 -15.65 -18.13 5.09
C GLN A 50 -14.90 -16.80 4.95
N ASN A 51 -13.98 -16.48 5.86
CA ASN A 51 -13.21 -15.25 5.88
C ASN A 51 -11.79 -15.44 5.33
N VAL A 52 -11.34 -16.68 5.15
CA VAL A 52 -10.02 -16.99 4.57
C VAL A 52 -10.19 -17.28 3.09
N LYS A 53 -9.41 -16.61 2.26
CA LYS A 53 -9.37 -16.79 0.81
C LYS A 53 -7.97 -17.22 0.40
N ILE A 54 -7.90 -18.32 -0.31
CA ILE A 54 -6.63 -18.92 -0.75
C ILE A 54 -6.51 -18.69 -2.25
N PHE A 55 -5.38 -18.18 -2.70
CA PHE A 55 -5.10 -18.03 -4.12
C PHE A 55 -3.93 -18.90 -4.57
N ASN A 56 -3.98 -19.35 -5.81
CA ASN A 56 -2.88 -20.07 -6.42
C ASN A 56 -1.84 -19.09 -6.96
N ARG A 57 -0.72 -18.99 -6.24
CA ARG A 57 0.37 -18.07 -6.61
C ARG A 57 0.94 -18.34 -7.99
N GLY A 58 1.07 -19.60 -8.39
CA GLY A 58 1.57 -19.97 -9.70
C GLY A 58 0.73 -19.37 -10.82
N LYS A 59 -0.60 -19.49 -10.73
CA LYS A 59 -1.53 -18.91 -11.69
C LYS A 59 -1.47 -17.39 -11.72
N VAL A 60 -1.44 -16.76 -10.56
CA VAL A 60 -1.33 -15.28 -10.49
C VAL A 60 -0.01 -14.80 -11.09
N ALA A 61 1.08 -15.53 -10.91
CA ALA A 61 2.38 -15.20 -11.47
C ALA A 61 2.42 -15.26 -13.00
N GLU A 62 1.52 -15.99 -13.66
CA GLU A 62 1.46 -16.08 -15.13
C GLU A 62 1.07 -14.75 -15.78
N TYR A 63 0.25 -13.94 -15.09
CA TYR A 63 -0.22 -12.65 -15.61
C TYR A 63 0.31 -11.43 -14.85
N THR A 64 1.18 -11.64 -13.87
CA THR A 64 1.74 -10.56 -13.05
C THR A 64 3.19 -10.29 -13.45
N ASP A 65 3.51 -9.05 -13.80
CA ASP A 65 4.87 -8.63 -14.13
C ASP A 65 5.71 -8.46 -12.86
N SER A 66 6.48 -9.49 -12.52
CA SER A 66 7.42 -9.44 -11.39
C SER A 66 8.68 -8.61 -11.67
N MET A 67 8.94 -8.25 -12.93
CA MET A 67 10.12 -7.51 -13.38
C MET A 67 11.47 -8.18 -13.07
N ASP A 68 11.46 -9.40 -12.56
CA ASP A 68 12.64 -10.17 -12.18
C ASP A 68 12.42 -11.67 -12.35
N ASN A 69 13.47 -12.43 -12.15
CA ASN A 69 13.47 -13.89 -12.18
C ASN A 69 13.75 -14.50 -10.79
N PHE A 70 13.43 -13.77 -9.71
CA PHE A 70 13.63 -14.28 -8.36
C PHE A 70 12.79 -15.54 -8.10
N THR A 71 13.42 -16.52 -7.47
CA THR A 71 12.79 -17.77 -7.05
C THR A 71 13.14 -18.06 -5.58
N PRO A 72 12.19 -18.48 -4.74
CA PRO A 72 10.76 -18.62 -5.04
C PRO A 72 10.08 -17.25 -5.26
N ARG A 73 9.05 -17.21 -6.09
CA ARG A 73 8.25 -16.00 -6.33
C ARG A 73 7.39 -15.69 -5.11
N THR A 74 7.93 -14.92 -4.20
CA THR A 74 7.27 -14.51 -2.95
C THR A 74 7.03 -13.00 -2.95
N GLY A 75 6.21 -12.51 -2.02
CA GLY A 75 5.97 -11.09 -1.82
C GLY A 75 4.52 -10.67 -1.97
N ILE A 76 4.26 -9.43 -1.59
CA ILE A 76 2.93 -8.83 -1.53
C ILE A 76 2.34 -8.51 -2.92
N LEU A 77 3.16 -8.51 -3.96
CA LEU A 77 2.75 -8.25 -5.34
C LEU A 77 1.58 -9.13 -5.79
N TYR A 78 1.70 -10.44 -5.56
CA TYR A 78 0.71 -11.42 -6.04
C TYR A 78 -0.66 -11.29 -5.37
N PRO A 79 -0.79 -11.23 -4.03
CA PRO A 79 -2.08 -11.02 -3.40
C PRO A 79 -2.68 -9.64 -3.72
N ARG A 80 -1.87 -8.59 -3.88
CA ARG A 80 -2.38 -7.28 -4.31
C ARG A 80 -3.00 -7.35 -5.70
N GLN A 81 -2.35 -8.03 -6.64
CA GLN A 81 -2.88 -8.19 -8.00
C GLN A 81 -4.13 -9.07 -8.01
N TYR A 82 -4.11 -10.21 -7.30
CA TYR A 82 -5.23 -11.15 -7.22
C TYR A 82 -6.48 -10.55 -6.53
N SER A 83 -6.32 -9.57 -5.66
CA SER A 83 -7.43 -8.97 -4.93
C SER A 83 -8.53 -8.40 -5.84
N TYR A 84 -8.18 -7.95 -7.04
CA TYR A 84 -9.14 -7.47 -8.05
C TYR A 84 -9.98 -8.61 -8.65
N GLU A 85 -9.37 -9.76 -8.92
CA GLU A 85 -10.07 -10.96 -9.38
C GLU A 85 -11.02 -11.46 -8.29
N LEU A 86 -10.52 -11.59 -7.07
CA LEU A 86 -11.35 -11.98 -5.92
C LEU A 86 -12.50 -11.02 -5.67
N ALA A 87 -12.29 -9.71 -5.81
CA ALA A 87 -13.35 -8.73 -5.65
C ALA A 87 -14.46 -8.91 -6.70
N ARG A 88 -14.10 -9.16 -7.95
CA ARG A 88 -15.08 -9.48 -9.02
C ARG A 88 -15.86 -10.74 -8.73
N ASP A 89 -15.18 -11.82 -8.33
CA ASP A 89 -15.80 -13.11 -8.03
C ASP A 89 -16.79 -13.04 -6.85
N LEU A 90 -16.50 -12.14 -5.89
CA LEU A 90 -17.35 -11.91 -4.74
C LEU A 90 -18.42 -10.83 -4.95
N GLY A 91 -18.49 -10.19 -6.13
CA GLY A 91 -19.41 -9.09 -6.41
C GLY A 91 -19.15 -7.84 -5.56
N ILE A 92 -17.89 -7.54 -5.29
CA ILE A 92 -17.46 -6.41 -4.46
C ILE A 92 -17.04 -5.26 -5.35
N ASP A 93 -17.70 -4.10 -5.23
CA ASP A 93 -17.37 -2.91 -6.02
C ASP A 93 -16.18 -2.15 -5.45
N TYR A 94 -16.03 -2.12 -4.11
CA TYR A 94 -14.97 -1.38 -3.41
C TYR A 94 -14.28 -2.24 -2.37
N PHE A 95 -12.98 -2.17 -2.34
CA PHE A 95 -12.19 -2.84 -1.31
C PHE A 95 -10.97 -2.03 -0.89
N LEU A 96 -10.49 -2.30 0.31
CA LEU A 96 -9.27 -1.72 0.87
C LEU A 96 -8.23 -2.80 1.05
N GLN A 97 -7.05 -2.59 0.51
CA GLN A 97 -5.88 -3.44 0.69
C GLN A 97 -5.08 -2.98 1.91
N LEU A 98 -4.84 -3.89 2.84
CA LEU A 98 -4.07 -3.63 4.06
C LEU A 98 -3.01 -4.70 4.31
N ASP A 99 -1.84 -4.26 4.74
CA ASP A 99 -0.80 -5.13 5.27
C ASP A 99 -1.10 -5.50 6.74
N ASP A 100 -0.35 -6.44 7.30
CA ASP A 100 -0.61 -7.05 8.60
C ASP A 100 -0.06 -6.29 9.82
N ASP A 101 0.71 -5.25 9.61
CA ASP A 101 1.54 -4.60 10.61
C ASP A 101 1.07 -3.21 11.07
N TYR A 102 -0.13 -2.79 10.67
CA TYR A 102 -0.68 -1.49 11.04
C TYR A 102 -1.16 -1.46 12.49
N THR A 103 -0.71 -0.44 13.21
CA THR A 103 -0.97 -0.27 14.65
C THR A 103 -1.96 0.83 14.97
N SER A 104 -2.21 1.77 14.05
CA SER A 104 -3.18 2.85 14.25
C SER A 104 -3.54 3.54 12.94
N PHE A 105 -4.81 3.94 12.82
CA PHE A 105 -5.32 4.87 11.82
C PHE A 105 -5.56 6.21 12.50
N GLN A 106 -4.95 7.28 12.00
CA GLN A 106 -4.93 8.57 12.67
C GLN A 106 -5.25 9.71 11.72
N TYR A 107 -5.90 10.75 12.22
CA TYR A 107 -5.98 12.02 11.53
C TYR A 107 -5.01 13.03 12.14
N ARG A 108 -4.56 13.96 11.28
CA ARG A 108 -3.63 15.03 11.63
C ARG A 108 -4.28 16.38 11.44
N PHE A 109 -4.04 17.29 12.36
CA PHE A 109 -4.58 18.63 12.32
C PHE A 109 -3.63 19.64 12.97
N PRO A 110 -3.59 20.89 12.44
CA PRO A 110 -2.81 21.95 13.05
C PRO A 110 -3.48 22.43 14.35
N SER A 111 -2.68 22.59 15.40
CA SER A 111 -3.13 23.15 16.67
C SER A 111 -1.98 23.87 17.36
N ASN A 112 -2.15 25.16 17.64
CA ASN A 112 -1.15 26.02 18.27
C ASN A 112 0.23 25.98 17.56
N GLY A 113 0.23 26.09 16.23
CA GLY A 113 1.44 26.08 15.41
C GLY A 113 2.14 24.72 15.30
N LYS A 114 1.56 23.66 15.86
CA LYS A 114 2.08 22.29 15.83
C LYS A 114 1.10 21.35 15.13
N LEU A 115 1.64 20.39 14.39
CA LEU A 115 0.85 19.30 13.82
C LEU A 115 0.54 18.27 14.90
N LYS A 116 -0.73 18.19 15.32
CA LYS A 116 -1.24 17.18 16.24
C LYS A 116 -1.84 16.00 15.48
N ARG A 117 -1.94 14.85 16.15
CA ARG A 117 -2.55 13.63 15.63
C ARG A 117 -3.45 12.99 16.69
N ARG A 118 -4.50 12.34 16.23
CA ARG A 118 -5.44 11.58 17.06
C ARG A 118 -5.90 10.34 16.31
N GLU A 119 -6.13 9.26 17.01
CA GLU A 119 -6.70 8.04 16.43
C GLU A 119 -8.17 8.29 16.03
N TYR A 120 -8.57 7.64 14.93
CA TYR A 120 -9.96 7.57 14.56
C TYR A 120 -10.71 6.65 15.54
N SER A 121 -11.94 7.03 15.87
CA SER A 121 -12.86 6.26 16.72
C SER A 121 -13.97 5.58 15.92
N ASP A 122 -14.04 5.84 14.62
CA ASP A 122 -15.07 5.29 13.73
C ASP A 122 -14.44 5.13 12.33
N LEU A 123 -13.91 3.94 12.07
CA LEU A 123 -13.27 3.65 10.77
C LEU A 123 -14.29 3.41 9.66
N ASP A 124 -15.51 3.00 9.97
CA ASP A 124 -16.52 2.77 8.94
C ASP A 124 -16.81 4.07 8.21
N ARG A 125 -17.07 5.15 8.95
CA ARG A 125 -17.30 6.47 8.37
C ARG A 125 -16.08 7.03 7.63
N VAL A 126 -14.88 6.77 8.16
CA VAL A 126 -13.64 7.21 7.50
C VAL A 126 -13.49 6.50 6.16
N PHE A 127 -13.67 5.19 6.12
CA PHE A 127 -13.52 4.41 4.89
C PHE A 127 -14.60 4.74 3.85
N GLU A 128 -15.83 5.04 4.31
CA GLU A 128 -16.90 5.53 3.45
C GLU A 128 -16.47 6.79 2.68
N THR A 129 -15.88 7.77 3.36
CA THR A 129 -15.35 8.99 2.72
C THR A 129 -14.31 8.71 1.62
N TYR A 130 -13.49 7.65 1.79
CA TYR A 130 -12.54 7.26 0.75
C TYR A 130 -13.21 6.62 -0.46
N TYR A 131 -14.27 5.83 -0.24
CA TYR A 131 -15.07 5.25 -1.33
C TYR A 131 -15.87 6.32 -2.07
N GLU A 132 -16.47 7.29 -1.36
CA GLU A 132 -17.13 8.44 -1.96
C GLU A 132 -16.17 9.20 -2.90
N ALA A 133 -14.92 9.43 -2.51
CA ALA A 133 -13.95 10.08 -3.37
C ALA A 133 -13.65 9.30 -4.66
N LEU A 134 -13.71 7.96 -4.62
CA LEU A 134 -13.58 7.11 -5.82
C LEU A 134 -14.78 7.24 -6.76
N ASP A 135 -15.96 7.54 -6.23
CA ASP A 135 -17.16 7.76 -7.04
C ASP A 135 -17.22 9.16 -7.61
N ASP A 136 -16.94 10.16 -6.80
CA ASP A 136 -16.99 11.58 -7.20
C ASP A 136 -15.95 11.91 -8.28
N ILE A 137 -14.81 11.25 -8.26
CA ILE A 137 -13.72 11.50 -9.21
C ILE A 137 -13.54 10.29 -10.13
N GLN A 138 -14.21 10.30 -11.29
CA GLN A 138 -14.29 9.15 -12.20
C GLN A 138 -12.95 8.58 -12.67
N LEU A 139 -11.91 9.42 -12.80
CA LEU A 139 -10.57 8.95 -13.19
C LEU A 139 -9.69 8.54 -12.01
N LEU A 140 -10.19 8.66 -10.79
CA LEU A 140 -9.45 8.24 -9.61
C LEU A 140 -9.39 6.71 -9.55
N THR A 141 -8.19 6.18 -9.72
CA THR A 141 -7.96 4.73 -9.74
C THR A 141 -7.80 4.18 -8.33
N CYS A 142 -7.17 4.96 -7.45
CA CYS A 142 -7.03 4.60 -6.06
C CYS A 142 -6.93 5.82 -5.14
N VAL A 143 -7.27 5.59 -3.88
CA VAL A 143 -7.03 6.52 -2.78
C VAL A 143 -6.25 5.83 -1.69
N ALA A 144 -5.28 6.51 -1.09
CA ALA A 144 -4.43 5.92 -0.07
C ALA A 144 -4.33 6.80 1.18
N PHE A 145 -3.96 6.16 2.29
CA PHE A 145 -3.54 6.86 3.49
C PHE A 145 -2.16 7.49 3.31
N ALA A 146 -1.93 8.62 3.98
CA ALA A 146 -0.62 9.21 4.09
C ALA A 146 0.31 8.38 4.99
N GLN A 147 1.60 8.53 4.78
CA GLN A 147 2.64 7.99 5.65
C GLN A 147 3.00 8.96 6.78
N GLY A 148 3.69 8.46 7.80
CA GLY A 148 4.13 9.26 8.94
C GLY A 148 4.99 10.48 8.57
N GLY A 149 5.81 10.37 7.50
CA GLY A 149 6.66 11.45 6.99
C GLY A 149 5.94 12.49 6.13
N ASP A 150 4.71 12.24 5.71
CA ASP A 150 3.93 13.22 4.96
C ASP A 150 3.49 14.37 5.88
N LEU A 151 3.37 15.56 5.36
CA LEU A 151 3.09 16.80 6.11
C LEU A 151 4.17 17.19 7.16
N VAL A 152 5.36 16.65 7.08
CA VAL A 152 6.47 17.13 7.93
C VAL A 152 6.69 18.60 7.65
N GLY A 153 6.71 19.41 8.71
CA GLY A 153 6.77 20.88 8.61
C GLY A 153 5.39 21.56 8.47
N GLY A 154 4.28 20.79 8.53
CA GLY A 154 2.90 21.35 8.53
C GLY A 154 2.43 21.89 7.17
N GLN A 155 3.18 21.71 6.10
CA GLN A 155 2.77 22.16 4.76
C GLN A 155 1.77 21.20 4.14
N ILE A 156 0.64 21.72 3.69
CA ILE A 156 -0.31 20.99 2.86
C ILE A 156 0.29 20.90 1.45
N ARG A 157 0.54 19.69 0.99
CA ARG A 157 1.02 19.41 -0.36
C ARG A 157 -0.13 18.91 -1.22
N ASN A 158 0.04 18.98 -2.52
CA ASN A 158 -0.97 18.48 -3.46
C ASN A 158 -1.16 16.95 -3.27
N PRO A 159 -2.38 16.47 -2.94
CA PRO A 159 -2.67 15.07 -2.68
C PRO A 159 -2.44 14.16 -3.88
N PHE A 160 -2.56 14.69 -5.10
CA PHE A 160 -2.32 13.96 -6.35
C PHE A 160 -0.83 13.81 -6.71
N LYS A 161 0.04 14.45 -5.97
CA LYS A 161 1.50 14.39 -6.14
C LYS A 161 2.18 13.65 -4.99
N ARG A 162 1.43 12.88 -4.21
CA ARG A 162 1.97 12.07 -3.11
C ARG A 162 1.97 10.60 -3.49
N LYS A 163 2.84 9.87 -2.83
CA LYS A 163 2.95 8.42 -2.97
C LYS A 163 1.72 7.74 -2.38
N ALA A 164 1.03 6.93 -3.18
CA ALA A 164 -0.04 6.06 -2.72
C ALA A 164 0.60 4.69 -2.40
N MET A 165 0.90 4.43 -1.16
CA MET A 165 1.71 3.28 -0.75
C MET A 165 1.03 2.40 0.31
N ASN A 166 0.34 2.99 1.26
CA ASN A 166 -0.20 2.25 2.40
C ASN A 166 -1.71 2.38 2.47
N GLY A 167 -2.39 1.23 2.72
CA GLY A 167 -3.83 1.22 2.84
C GLY A 167 -4.48 1.80 1.59
N ILE A 168 -4.57 0.98 0.54
CA ILE A 168 -4.99 1.42 -0.79
C ILE A 168 -6.45 1.06 -0.98
N PHE A 169 -7.30 2.07 -1.11
CA PHE A 169 -8.70 1.93 -1.50
C PHE A 169 -8.79 1.78 -3.00
N CYS A 170 -9.46 0.73 -3.43
CA CYS A 170 -9.59 0.32 -4.81
C CYS A 170 -11.06 0.23 -5.22
N LYS A 171 -11.34 0.49 -6.48
CA LYS A 171 -12.60 0.19 -7.15
C LYS A 171 -12.37 -0.97 -8.12
N THR A 172 -13.23 -1.98 -8.09
CA THR A 172 -13.02 -3.24 -8.81
C THR A 172 -13.00 -3.08 -10.33
N ASP A 173 -13.70 -2.08 -10.85
CA ASP A 173 -13.74 -1.74 -12.28
C ASP A 173 -12.57 -0.83 -12.74
N ARG A 174 -11.73 -0.35 -11.80
CA ARG A 174 -10.58 0.54 -12.07
C ARG A 174 -9.30 -0.08 -11.57
N ILE A 175 -8.74 -0.97 -12.37
CA ILE A 175 -7.57 -1.76 -11.96
C ILE A 175 -6.35 -0.86 -11.83
N TRP A 176 -5.73 -0.91 -10.66
CA TRP A 176 -4.36 -0.48 -10.46
C TRP A 176 -3.43 -1.65 -10.68
N GLU A 177 -2.55 -1.52 -11.64
CA GLU A 177 -1.58 -2.55 -11.96
C GLU A 177 -0.35 -2.44 -11.04
N PHE A 178 -0.10 -3.48 -10.26
CA PHE A 178 1.11 -3.60 -9.46
C PHE A 178 2.22 -4.26 -10.28
N LYS A 179 3.45 -3.78 -10.15
CA LYS A 179 4.61 -4.31 -10.88
C LYS A 179 5.83 -4.45 -9.99
N GLY A 180 6.55 -5.55 -10.21
CA GLY A 180 7.80 -5.82 -9.55
C GLY A 180 7.67 -6.41 -8.16
N THR A 181 8.53 -7.35 -7.84
CA THR A 181 8.56 -8.02 -6.54
C THR A 181 8.99 -7.07 -5.41
N ILE A 182 9.83 -6.09 -5.73
CA ILE A 182 10.33 -5.09 -4.78
C ILE A 182 9.72 -3.73 -5.08
N ASN A 183 9.20 -3.05 -4.06
CA ASN A 183 8.55 -1.74 -4.19
C ASN A 183 7.39 -1.74 -5.20
N GLU A 184 6.56 -2.77 -5.21
CA GLU A 184 5.42 -2.92 -6.11
C GLU A 184 4.46 -1.72 -6.03
N ASP A 185 4.34 -1.11 -4.85
CA ASP A 185 3.59 0.11 -4.60
C ASP A 185 4.20 1.33 -5.30
N VAL A 186 5.52 1.54 -5.15
CA VAL A 186 6.26 2.64 -5.82
C VAL A 186 6.23 2.49 -7.32
N ASN A 187 6.48 1.28 -7.82
CA ASN A 187 6.43 0.97 -9.24
C ASN A 187 5.01 1.19 -9.77
N GLY A 188 3.99 0.71 -9.05
CA GLY A 188 2.60 0.87 -9.42
C GLY A 188 2.18 2.35 -9.54
N TYR A 189 2.37 3.17 -8.51
CA TYR A 189 1.90 4.55 -8.59
C TYR A 189 2.67 5.40 -9.61
N THR A 190 3.93 5.11 -9.89
CA THR A 190 4.68 5.85 -10.91
C THR A 190 4.28 5.45 -12.33
N THR A 191 4.08 4.16 -12.60
CA THR A 191 3.72 3.66 -13.93
C THR A 191 2.26 3.96 -14.29
N ASN A 192 1.32 3.67 -13.39
CA ASN A 192 -0.10 3.92 -13.65
C ASN A 192 -0.40 5.42 -13.89
N GLN A 193 0.23 6.31 -13.13
CA GLN A 193 0.01 7.74 -13.33
C GLN A 193 0.61 8.27 -14.64
N GLN A 194 1.68 7.67 -15.15
CA GLN A 194 2.20 8.01 -16.47
C GLN A 194 1.26 7.63 -17.61
N THR A 195 0.45 6.60 -17.43
CA THR A 195 -0.57 6.17 -18.41
C THR A 195 -1.91 6.90 -18.25
N GLY A 196 -1.99 7.86 -17.32
CA GLY A 196 -3.15 8.72 -17.14
C GLY A 196 -4.05 8.37 -15.96
N ALA A 197 -3.75 7.31 -15.20
CA ALA A 197 -4.47 6.99 -13.98
C ALA A 197 -4.23 8.10 -12.93
N LEU A 198 -5.25 8.40 -12.15
CA LEU A 198 -5.16 9.36 -11.06
C LEU A 198 -5.11 8.61 -9.72
N CYS A 199 -4.11 8.93 -8.90
CA CYS A 199 -4.00 8.42 -7.54
C CYS A 199 -4.02 9.57 -6.55
N MET A 200 -4.73 9.41 -5.45
CA MET A 200 -4.84 10.44 -4.42
C MET A 200 -4.39 9.92 -3.07
N THR A 201 -3.73 10.75 -2.28
CA THR A 201 -3.36 10.45 -0.90
C THR A 201 -3.99 11.48 0.03
N TYR A 202 -4.83 11.05 0.95
CA TYR A 202 -5.38 11.93 1.97
C TYR A 202 -4.32 12.29 3.00
N LEU A 203 -3.75 13.50 2.87
CA LEU A 203 -2.60 13.93 3.66
C LEU A 203 -2.89 14.10 5.14
N ASN A 204 -4.12 14.40 5.48
CA ASN A 204 -4.55 14.56 6.88
C ASN A 204 -4.89 13.23 7.56
N SER A 205 -4.92 12.14 6.82
CA SER A 205 -5.25 10.82 7.30
C SER A 205 -4.07 9.88 7.08
N MET A 206 -3.56 9.28 8.14
CA MET A 206 -2.34 8.49 8.10
C MET A 206 -2.49 7.12 8.73
N LEU A 207 -1.70 6.18 8.22
CA LEU A 207 -1.44 4.90 8.86
C LEU A 207 -0.15 4.94 9.67
N VAL A 208 -0.18 4.29 10.81
CA VAL A 208 1.00 3.99 11.63
C VAL A 208 1.27 2.50 11.52
N GLN A 209 2.44 2.16 11.04
CA GLN A 209 2.90 0.77 10.93
C GLN A 209 4.07 0.49 11.86
N THR A 210 4.35 -0.78 12.11
CA THR A 210 5.59 -1.18 12.77
C THR A 210 6.79 -0.85 11.90
N GLN A 211 7.93 -0.70 12.53
CA GLN A 211 9.16 -0.38 11.80
C GLN A 211 9.47 -1.50 10.78
N THR A 212 9.68 -1.13 9.53
CA THR A 212 10.06 -2.07 8.47
C THR A 212 11.32 -2.85 8.85
N GLN A 213 11.37 -4.14 8.54
CA GLN A 213 12.47 -5.05 8.85
C GLN A 213 12.61 -5.40 10.36
N SER A 214 11.58 -5.17 11.16
CA SER A 214 11.57 -5.58 12.57
C SER A 214 11.15 -7.04 12.80
N ALA A 215 10.63 -7.72 11.76
CA ALA A 215 10.20 -9.12 11.82
C ALA A 215 10.96 -9.97 10.77
N CYS A 216 11.12 -11.26 11.06
CA CYS A 216 11.67 -12.23 10.10
C CYS A 216 10.61 -12.56 9.04
N GLY A 217 11.04 -12.83 7.80
CA GLY A 217 10.19 -13.23 6.69
C GLY A 217 9.89 -12.12 5.68
N GLY A 218 9.18 -12.46 4.61
CA GLY A 218 8.86 -11.55 3.52
C GLY A 218 10.10 -11.08 2.75
N MET A 219 10.16 -9.77 2.48
CA MET A 219 11.28 -9.15 1.78
C MET A 219 12.52 -8.89 2.65
N THR A 220 12.46 -9.21 3.94
CA THR A 220 13.55 -8.95 4.90
C THR A 220 14.84 -9.63 4.49
N ASP A 221 14.77 -10.86 4.02
CA ASP A 221 15.95 -11.64 3.63
C ASP A 221 16.69 -11.00 2.45
N ILE A 222 15.96 -10.52 1.44
CA ILE A 222 16.53 -9.79 0.29
C ILE A 222 17.18 -8.48 0.75
N TYR A 223 16.56 -7.77 1.70
CA TYR A 223 17.11 -6.53 2.20
C TYR A 223 18.31 -6.71 3.12
N VAL A 224 18.37 -7.82 3.83
CA VAL A 224 19.54 -8.18 4.67
C VAL A 224 20.73 -8.56 3.78
N ASP A 225 20.47 -9.32 2.71
CA ASP A 225 21.52 -9.79 1.79
C ASP A 225 22.11 -8.64 0.97
N SER A 226 21.29 -7.77 0.39
CA SER A 226 21.70 -6.72 -0.55
C SER A 226 21.61 -5.29 -0.02
N GLY A 227 21.17 -5.12 1.22
CA GLY A 227 20.93 -3.82 1.84
C GLY A 227 19.88 -2.99 1.09
N THR A 228 19.98 -1.65 1.21
CA THR A 228 19.06 -0.74 0.52
C THR A 228 19.42 -0.52 -0.95
N TYR A 229 20.50 -1.11 -1.43
CA TYR A 229 21.00 -0.92 -2.80
C TYR A 229 20.01 -1.48 -3.83
N VAL A 230 19.74 -2.78 -3.80
CA VAL A 230 18.80 -3.42 -4.72
C VAL A 230 17.43 -2.76 -4.64
N LYS A 231 16.91 -2.56 -3.44
CA LYS A 231 15.63 -1.88 -3.23
C LYS A 231 15.56 -0.51 -3.92
N SER A 232 16.65 0.25 -3.86
CA SER A 232 16.67 1.63 -4.38
C SER A 232 16.74 1.67 -5.90
N PHE A 233 17.53 0.79 -6.50
CA PHE A 233 17.71 0.74 -7.95
C PHE A 233 16.56 0.01 -8.65
N TYR A 234 15.88 -0.90 -7.99
CA TYR A 234 14.82 -1.70 -8.58
C TYR A 234 13.69 -0.83 -9.18
N SER A 235 13.23 0.18 -8.45
CA SER A 235 12.21 1.11 -8.95
C SER A 235 12.69 2.01 -10.09
N VAL A 236 14.00 2.22 -10.22
CA VAL A 236 14.59 2.92 -11.39
C VAL A 236 14.44 2.05 -12.64
N ILE A 237 14.61 0.74 -12.52
CA ILE A 237 14.39 -0.19 -13.65
C ILE A 237 12.92 -0.15 -14.09
N ALA A 238 12.00 -0.10 -13.12
CA ALA A 238 10.56 0.00 -13.41
C ALA A 238 10.20 1.26 -14.17
N ASN A 239 10.76 2.39 -13.77
CA ASN A 239 10.41 3.69 -14.33
C ASN A 239 11.59 4.68 -14.31
N PRO A 240 12.57 4.53 -15.22
CA PRO A 240 13.78 5.37 -15.24
C PRO A 240 13.50 6.85 -15.53
N ALA A 241 12.36 7.15 -16.18
CA ALA A 241 11.97 8.53 -16.47
C ALA A 241 11.50 9.29 -15.22
N ALA A 242 10.96 8.56 -14.23
CA ALA A 242 10.32 9.18 -13.07
C ALA A 242 10.99 8.85 -11.72
N VAL A 243 11.87 7.87 -11.68
CA VAL A 243 12.55 7.43 -10.46
C VAL A 243 14.06 7.55 -10.62
N LYS A 244 14.72 8.09 -9.60
CA LYS A 244 16.17 8.16 -9.51
C LYS A 244 16.65 7.72 -8.13
N VAL A 245 17.89 7.29 -8.03
CA VAL A 245 18.52 7.00 -6.73
C VAL A 245 19.12 8.28 -6.16
N SER A 246 18.89 8.48 -4.88
CA SER A 246 19.49 9.56 -4.08
C SER A 246 20.22 8.97 -2.88
N VAL A 247 21.27 9.63 -2.44
CA VAL A 247 21.93 9.31 -1.18
C VAL A 247 21.31 10.17 -0.08
N LEU A 248 20.78 9.50 0.94
CA LEU A 248 20.31 10.15 2.17
C LEU A 248 21.34 9.89 3.26
N CYS A 249 21.70 10.93 4.02
CA CYS A 249 22.55 10.80 5.19
C CYS A 249 21.69 11.01 6.45
N ASP A 250 21.83 10.10 7.39
CA ASP A 250 21.29 10.29 8.74
C ASP A 250 22.38 10.96 9.60
N TYR A 251 22.13 12.21 9.94
CA TYR A 251 23.02 13.03 10.75
C TYR A 251 22.69 12.97 12.26
N SER A 252 21.69 12.16 12.65
CA SER A 252 21.33 11.97 14.06
C SER A 252 22.28 11.01 14.80
N ALA A 253 23.10 10.26 14.07
CA ALA A 253 24.12 9.37 14.61
C ALA A 253 25.48 10.09 14.69
N ASP A 254 26.34 9.69 15.65
CA ASP A 254 27.68 10.24 15.81
C ASP A 254 28.54 10.13 14.53
N ILE A 255 28.26 9.13 13.71
CA ILE A 255 28.87 8.94 12.40
C ILE A 255 27.73 8.97 11.37
N PRO A 256 27.73 9.92 10.42
CA PRO A 256 26.76 9.97 9.36
C PRO A 256 26.72 8.66 8.56
N ARG A 257 25.54 8.05 8.46
CA ARG A 257 25.35 6.80 7.72
C ARG A 257 24.65 7.09 6.39
N PRO A 258 25.37 7.11 5.26
CA PRO A 258 24.74 7.24 3.95
C PRO A 258 23.96 5.97 3.63
N ARG A 259 22.78 6.16 3.03
CA ARG A 259 21.96 5.08 2.48
C ARG A 259 21.42 5.47 1.13
N PHE A 260 21.33 4.52 0.23
CA PHE A 260 20.64 4.70 -1.03
C PHE A 260 19.13 4.70 -0.82
N HIS A 261 18.45 5.56 -1.56
CA HIS A 261 16.99 5.64 -1.51
C HIS A 261 16.44 5.99 -2.90
N HIS A 262 15.38 5.30 -3.32
CA HIS A 262 14.65 5.70 -4.52
C HIS A 262 13.92 7.03 -4.30
N ASN A 263 14.04 7.93 -5.25
CA ASN A 263 13.40 9.23 -5.21
C ASN A 263 12.55 9.42 -6.46
N CYS A 264 11.25 9.61 -6.26
CA CYS A 264 10.30 9.79 -7.34
C CYS A 264 10.22 11.25 -7.74
N VAL A 265 10.45 11.54 -9.00
CA VAL A 265 10.37 12.89 -9.56
C VAL A 265 8.90 13.17 -9.94
N GLN A 266 8.15 13.71 -9.00
CA GLN A 266 6.70 13.87 -9.09
C GLN A 266 6.20 14.52 -10.38
N ASN A 267 6.93 15.51 -10.91
CA ASN A 267 6.56 16.19 -12.15
C ASN A 267 6.66 15.29 -13.40
N HIS A 268 7.29 14.13 -13.30
CA HIS A 268 7.45 13.21 -14.41
C HIS A 268 6.38 12.12 -14.47
N TYR A 269 5.78 11.76 -13.34
CA TYR A 269 4.77 10.70 -13.30
C TYR A 269 3.35 11.21 -13.00
N ALA A 270 3.20 12.31 -12.26
CA ALA A 270 1.87 12.83 -11.94
C ALA A 270 1.16 13.33 -13.20
N PRO A 271 -0.15 13.12 -13.34
CA PRO A 271 -0.91 13.65 -14.45
C PRO A 271 -0.75 15.16 -14.58
N LYS A 272 -0.46 15.62 -15.78
CA LYS A 272 -0.29 17.06 -16.08
C LYS A 272 -1.57 17.70 -16.60
N ILE A 273 -2.46 16.88 -17.14
CA ILE A 273 -3.77 17.25 -17.66
C ILE A 273 -4.78 16.44 -16.92
N ILE A 274 -5.67 17.09 -16.19
CA ILE A 274 -6.85 16.46 -15.61
C ILE A 274 -7.97 16.62 -16.64
N PRO A 275 -8.50 15.54 -17.23
CA PRO A 275 -9.64 15.63 -18.13
C PRO A 275 -10.81 16.37 -17.46
N SER A 276 -11.55 17.16 -18.24
CA SER A 276 -12.67 17.94 -17.73
C SER A 276 -13.73 17.12 -16.99
N ALA A 277 -13.88 15.84 -17.36
CA ALA A 277 -14.76 14.89 -16.66
C ALA A 277 -14.37 14.61 -15.19
N CYS A 278 -13.16 15.02 -14.78
CA CYS A 278 -12.67 14.85 -13.39
C CYS A 278 -12.72 16.14 -12.59
N LEU A 279 -13.12 17.25 -13.20
CA LEU A 279 -13.30 18.50 -12.49
C LEU A 279 -14.66 18.44 -11.77
N PRO A 280 -14.72 18.85 -10.49
CA PRO A 280 -16.01 18.97 -9.82
C PRO A 280 -16.89 19.92 -10.61
N VAL A 281 -18.14 19.53 -10.81
CA VAL A 281 -19.18 20.36 -11.45
C VAL A 281 -19.56 21.50 -10.51
#